data_4ea56813cf791139da15e55786e361bd
#
_entry.id   4ea56813cf791139da15e55786e361bd
#
_cell.length_a   1.000
_cell.length_b   1.000
_cell.length_c   1.000
_cell.angle_alpha   90.00
_cell.angle_beta   90.00
_cell.angle_gamma   90.00
#
_symmetry.space_group_name_H-M   'P 1'
#
loop_
_entity.id
_entity.type
_entity.pdbx_description
1 polymer ?
#
loop_
_entity_poly.entity_id
_entity_poly.type
_entity_poly.pdbx_seq_one_letter_code
_entity_poly.pdbx_strand_id
1 'polypeptide(L)'
;CEKAGISVDVSDQRETGQPIRVSFKGDLRMQQELAAEKLLSHSDGVLSAATAFGKTVVCSYLIAERKVNTLILLQSKDLLNQWVDELNHFLEIREEPPDYETKTGRKKKRNSVIGILHGNKNTLTGIIDVAMVGSMYSRGKFNERINSYGMVIMDECHHAASNTSMELLQKINAKYVYGVSATPKRGDSLDRIIYMLLGPLRHRLCKQWRDVSRKQGKENGTVGLLHMDISAIVAWLNRMDIKRKNDRIIHWTHLPLHL
;
A
#
# COMPACT_ATOMS: atom_id res chain seq x y z
N CYS A 1 0.13 -30.64 1.38
CA CYS A 1 0.31 -31.51 0.22
C CYS A 1 1.67 -32.16 0.24
N GLU A 2 2.79 -31.44 0.34
CA GLU A 2 4.15 -32.02 0.38
C GLU A 2 4.35 -33.05 1.52
N LYS A 3 3.81 -32.81 2.73
CA LYS A 3 3.84 -33.77 3.84
C LYS A 3 3.06 -35.07 3.59
N ALA A 4 2.16 -35.06 2.60
CA ALA A 4 1.36 -36.22 2.20
C ALA A 4 1.89 -36.88 0.92
N GLY A 5 3.05 -36.45 0.41
CA GLY A 5 3.63 -37.00 -0.83
C GLY A 5 2.82 -36.68 -2.10
N ILE A 6 1.95 -35.67 -2.05
CA ILE A 6 1.12 -35.27 -3.20
C ILE A 6 1.87 -34.19 -3.97
N SER A 7 2.19 -34.47 -5.23
CA SER A 7 2.71 -33.46 -6.17
C SER A 7 1.58 -32.51 -6.54
N VAL A 8 1.81 -31.21 -6.37
CA VAL A 8 0.85 -30.16 -6.73
C VAL A 8 1.48 -29.25 -7.74
N ASP A 9 0.85 -29.12 -8.90
CA ASP A 9 1.18 -28.11 -9.90
C ASP A 9 0.32 -26.86 -9.61
N VAL A 10 0.98 -25.72 -9.38
CA VAL A 10 0.30 -24.45 -9.05
C VAL A 10 0.48 -23.50 -10.23
N SER A 11 -0.63 -23.21 -10.92
CA SER A 11 -0.67 -22.18 -11.97
C SER A 11 -1.25 -20.88 -11.37
N ASP A 12 -0.44 -19.81 -11.33
CA ASP A 12 -0.89 -18.47 -10.91
C ASP A 12 -1.52 -17.75 -12.11
N GLN A 13 -2.85 -17.59 -12.10
CA GLN A 13 -3.62 -16.94 -13.16
C GLN A 13 -3.98 -15.49 -12.83
N ARG A 14 -3.39 -14.91 -11.78
CA ARG A 14 -3.65 -13.53 -11.42
C ARG A 14 -3.07 -12.57 -12.47
N GLU A 15 -3.78 -11.44 -12.65
CA GLU A 15 -3.38 -10.38 -13.59
C GLU A 15 -2.12 -9.68 -13.09
N THR A 16 -1.05 -9.76 -13.87
CA THR A 16 0.24 -9.12 -13.55
C THR A 16 0.24 -7.63 -13.87
N GLY A 17 -0.72 -7.18 -14.67
CA GLY A 17 -0.87 -5.81 -15.11
C GLY A 17 0.13 -5.39 -16.18
N GLN A 18 0.04 -4.12 -16.54
CA GLN A 18 0.96 -3.50 -17.49
C GLN A 18 2.12 -2.85 -16.72
N PRO A 19 3.38 -3.05 -17.16
CA PRO A 19 4.51 -2.37 -16.54
C PRO A 19 4.41 -0.86 -16.79
N ILE A 20 4.76 -0.06 -15.77
CA ILE A 20 4.79 1.41 -15.86
C ILE A 20 6.15 1.95 -15.44
N ARG A 21 6.56 3.05 -16.07
CA ARG A 21 7.81 3.75 -15.75
C ARG A 21 7.53 4.79 -14.67
N VAL A 22 7.77 4.40 -13.43
CA VAL A 22 7.53 5.22 -12.26
C VAL A 22 8.67 5.08 -11.28
N SER A 23 9.01 6.16 -10.58
CA SER A 23 9.97 6.18 -9.49
C SER A 23 9.42 6.98 -8.30
N PHE A 24 9.86 6.62 -7.10
CA PHE A 24 9.49 7.32 -5.88
C PHE A 24 10.36 8.56 -5.71
N LYS A 25 9.74 9.67 -5.29
CA LYS A 25 10.40 10.92 -4.93
C LYS A 25 10.33 11.12 -3.43
N GLY A 26 11.49 11.31 -2.79
CA GLY A 26 11.59 11.55 -1.37
C GLY A 26 12.13 10.35 -0.58
N ASP A 27 12.10 10.45 0.73
CA ASP A 27 12.64 9.46 1.65
C ASP A 27 11.55 8.92 2.57
N LEU A 28 11.58 7.62 2.80
CA LEU A 28 10.73 6.97 3.78
C LEU A 28 11.32 7.18 5.19
N ARG A 29 10.47 7.46 6.15
CA ARG A 29 10.86 7.35 7.56
C ARG A 29 11.06 5.87 7.89
N MET A 30 11.96 5.56 8.81
CA MET A 30 12.30 4.19 9.23
C MET A 30 11.05 3.29 9.43
N GLN A 31 10.00 3.79 10.08
CA GLN A 31 8.77 3.02 10.30
C GLN A 31 7.98 2.79 9.01
N GLN A 32 8.02 3.72 8.06
CA GLN A 32 7.40 3.58 6.75
C GLN A 32 8.18 2.57 5.90
N GLU A 33 9.50 2.59 5.98
CA GLU A 33 10.39 1.64 5.32
C GLU A 33 10.11 0.21 5.79
N LEU A 34 10.06 -0.02 7.10
CA LEU A 34 9.69 -1.32 7.68
C LEU A 34 8.30 -1.80 7.23
N ALA A 35 7.32 -0.89 7.18
CA ALA A 35 5.98 -1.21 6.71
C ALA A 35 5.98 -1.59 5.22
N ALA A 36 6.68 -0.81 4.39
CA ALA A 36 6.80 -1.06 2.96
C ALA A 36 7.49 -2.40 2.69
N GLU A 37 8.58 -2.70 3.39
CA GLU A 37 9.30 -3.96 3.27
C GLU A 37 8.42 -5.17 3.58
N LYS A 38 7.63 -5.11 4.66
CA LYS A 38 6.70 -6.17 5.04
C LYS A 38 5.60 -6.39 4.00
N LEU A 39 5.13 -5.33 3.34
CA LEU A 39 4.16 -5.45 2.26
C LEU A 39 4.81 -5.95 0.97
N LEU A 40 5.99 -5.45 0.61
CA LEU A 40 6.71 -5.85 -0.59
C LEU A 40 7.15 -7.32 -0.57
N SER A 41 7.38 -7.90 0.60
CA SER A 41 7.70 -9.33 0.72
C SER A 41 6.51 -10.26 0.39
N HIS A 42 5.31 -9.71 0.15
CA HIS A 42 4.10 -10.47 -0.15
C HIS A 42 3.32 -9.81 -1.30
N SER A 43 2.49 -10.59 -1.98
CA SER A 43 1.61 -10.07 -3.04
C SER A 43 0.32 -9.45 -2.49
N ASP A 44 -0.02 -9.72 -1.25
CA ASP A 44 -1.24 -9.25 -0.60
C ASP A 44 -0.99 -8.87 0.86
N GLY A 45 -1.87 -8.10 1.43
CA GLY A 45 -1.85 -7.83 2.86
C GLY A 45 -2.38 -6.47 3.28
N VAL A 46 -2.53 -6.34 4.60
CA VAL A 46 -3.10 -5.15 5.23
C VAL A 46 -2.04 -4.44 6.07
N LEU A 47 -1.96 -3.11 5.91
CA LEU A 47 -1.22 -2.19 6.77
C LEU A 47 -2.17 -1.51 7.76
N SER A 48 -1.92 -1.69 9.05
CA SER A 48 -2.62 -0.98 10.12
C SER A 48 -1.73 0.15 10.67
N ALA A 49 -2.06 1.39 10.32
CA ALA A 49 -1.31 2.55 10.79
C ALA A 49 -2.21 3.77 10.97
N ALA A 50 -1.93 4.58 11.98
CA ALA A 50 -2.68 5.80 12.27
C ALA A 50 -2.71 6.77 11.08
N THR A 51 -3.69 7.68 11.04
CA THR A 51 -3.88 8.64 9.94
C THR A 51 -2.62 9.48 9.66
N ALA A 52 -1.94 9.97 10.69
CA ALA A 52 -0.71 10.78 10.55
C ALA A 52 0.57 9.97 10.23
N PHE A 53 0.46 8.66 10.03
CA PHE A 53 1.61 7.81 9.68
C PHE A 53 2.16 8.08 8.28
N GLY A 54 1.32 8.54 7.35
CA GLY A 54 1.65 8.67 5.93
C GLY A 54 1.44 7.35 5.19
N LYS A 55 0.26 6.73 5.35
CA LYS A 55 -0.13 5.52 4.62
C LYS A 55 -0.01 5.70 3.10
N THR A 56 -0.42 6.87 2.59
CA THR A 56 -0.34 7.23 1.17
C THR A 56 1.11 7.25 0.66
N VAL A 57 2.05 7.73 1.49
CA VAL A 57 3.49 7.73 1.17
C VAL A 57 4.00 6.29 0.99
N VAL A 58 3.64 5.39 1.92
CA VAL A 58 3.99 3.97 1.81
C VAL A 58 3.37 3.35 0.55
N CYS A 59 2.10 3.65 0.26
CA CYS A 59 1.44 3.17 -0.95
C CYS A 59 2.11 3.69 -2.23
N SER A 60 2.50 4.96 -2.27
CA SER A 60 3.25 5.54 -3.39
C SER A 60 4.59 4.83 -3.59
N TYR A 61 5.27 4.50 -2.51
CA TYR A 61 6.50 3.71 -2.57
C TYR A 61 6.24 2.30 -3.11
N LEU A 62 5.17 1.61 -2.67
CA LEU A 62 4.79 0.29 -3.22
C LEU A 62 4.53 0.36 -4.73
N ILE A 63 3.86 1.42 -5.22
CA ILE A 63 3.62 1.64 -6.65
C ILE A 63 4.94 1.74 -7.41
N ALA A 64 5.87 2.53 -6.88
CA ALA A 64 7.17 2.74 -7.51
C ALA A 64 8.06 1.49 -7.52
N GLU A 65 7.92 0.61 -6.50
CA GLU A 65 8.68 -0.65 -6.44
C GLU A 65 8.06 -1.77 -7.29
N ARG A 66 6.71 -1.87 -7.31
CA ARG A 66 6.00 -2.88 -8.12
C ARG A 66 6.03 -2.55 -9.60
N LYS A 67 6.03 -1.27 -9.98
CA LYS A 67 6.11 -0.78 -11.36
C LYS A 67 5.05 -1.38 -12.28
N VAL A 68 3.86 -1.57 -11.77
CA VAL A 68 2.71 -2.07 -12.53
C VAL A 68 1.55 -1.09 -12.42
N ASN A 69 0.70 -1.08 -13.42
CA ASN A 69 -0.49 -0.23 -13.41
C ASN A 69 -1.35 -0.50 -12.19
N THR A 70 -1.83 0.58 -11.57
CA THR A 70 -2.41 0.52 -10.22
C THR A 70 -3.78 1.19 -10.17
N LEU A 71 -4.72 0.55 -9.46
CA LEU A 71 -6.00 1.10 -9.08
C LEU A 71 -6.06 1.34 -7.58
N ILE A 72 -6.38 2.58 -7.17
CA ILE A 72 -6.62 2.96 -5.78
C ILE A 72 -8.12 3.10 -5.56
N LEU A 73 -8.66 2.35 -4.60
CA LEU A 73 -10.08 2.32 -4.25
C LEU A 73 -10.33 3.14 -2.99
N LEU A 74 -11.22 4.12 -3.09
CA LEU A 74 -11.61 5.03 -2.01
C LEU A 74 -13.09 4.92 -1.67
N GLN A 75 -13.44 5.20 -0.41
CA GLN A 75 -14.83 5.27 0.06
C GLN A 75 -15.37 6.71 0.09
N SER A 76 -14.50 7.69 0.26
CA SER A 76 -14.88 9.10 0.38
C SER A 76 -14.29 9.94 -0.75
N LYS A 77 -15.13 10.84 -1.30
CA LYS A 77 -14.71 11.81 -2.31
C LYS A 77 -13.66 12.81 -1.78
N ASP A 78 -13.71 13.12 -0.50
CA ASP A 78 -12.82 14.10 0.10
C ASP A 78 -11.35 13.63 0.07
N LEU A 79 -11.14 12.30 0.14
CA LEU A 79 -9.82 11.70 0.03
C LEU A 79 -9.27 11.68 -1.41
N LEU A 80 -10.14 11.82 -2.42
CA LEU A 80 -9.73 11.63 -3.81
C LEU A 80 -8.71 12.68 -4.26
N ASN A 81 -8.96 13.95 -3.98
CA ASN A 81 -8.04 15.03 -4.35
C ASN A 81 -6.72 14.90 -3.56
N GLN A 82 -6.82 14.60 -2.26
CA GLN A 82 -5.64 14.35 -1.44
C GLN A 82 -4.77 13.22 -2.02
N TRP A 83 -5.38 12.10 -2.43
CA TRP A 83 -4.64 11.00 -3.03
C TRP A 83 -3.96 11.41 -4.34
N VAL A 84 -4.65 12.14 -5.21
CA VAL A 84 -4.09 12.63 -6.47
C VAL A 84 -2.92 13.58 -6.21
N ASP A 85 -3.06 14.51 -5.27
CA ASP A 85 -2.01 15.48 -4.92
C ASP A 85 -0.78 14.75 -4.34
N GLU A 86 -0.99 13.78 -3.44
CA GLU A 86 0.09 13.00 -2.84
C GLU A 86 0.79 12.11 -3.86
N LEU A 87 0.06 11.46 -4.79
CA LEU A 87 0.65 10.69 -5.87
C LEU A 87 1.53 11.56 -6.79
N ASN A 88 1.07 12.77 -7.15
CA ASN A 88 1.87 13.73 -7.93
C ASN A 88 3.11 14.21 -7.15
N HIS A 89 3.00 14.35 -5.84
CA HIS A 89 4.11 14.77 -4.98
C HIS A 89 5.18 13.69 -4.85
N PHE A 90 4.78 12.44 -4.58
CA PHE A 90 5.71 11.35 -4.26
C PHE A 90 6.11 10.48 -5.45
N LEU A 91 5.45 10.61 -6.61
CA LEU A 91 5.80 9.83 -7.80
C LEU A 91 6.33 10.71 -8.93
N GLU A 92 7.37 10.23 -9.58
CA GLU A 92 7.79 10.66 -10.90
C GLU A 92 7.31 9.61 -11.90
N ILE A 93 6.27 9.95 -12.68
CA ILE A 93 5.64 9.04 -13.63
C ILE A 93 6.11 9.46 -15.02
N ARG A 94 6.84 8.57 -15.71
CA ARG A 94 7.43 8.83 -17.04
C ARG A 94 6.59 8.22 -18.16
N GLU A 95 5.28 8.11 -17.94
CA GLU A 95 4.31 7.69 -18.94
C GLU A 95 3.67 8.89 -19.63
N GLU A 96 3.27 8.72 -20.87
CA GLU A 96 2.46 9.72 -21.55
C GLU A 96 0.98 9.52 -21.24
N PRO A 97 0.22 10.61 -21.01
CA PRO A 97 -1.21 10.52 -20.86
C PRO A 97 -1.84 9.90 -22.11
N PRO A 98 -2.67 8.86 -21.95
CA PRO A 98 -3.26 8.17 -23.11
C PRO A 98 -4.28 9.04 -23.82
N ASP A 99 -4.45 8.80 -25.11
CA ASP A 99 -5.53 9.38 -25.88
C ASP A 99 -6.88 8.80 -25.46
N TYR A 100 -7.93 9.57 -25.61
CA TYR A 100 -9.30 9.11 -25.42
C TYR A 100 -10.20 9.63 -26.52
N GLU A 101 -11.22 8.85 -26.84
CA GLU A 101 -12.21 9.24 -27.82
C GLU A 101 -13.39 9.92 -27.13
N THR A 102 -13.77 11.09 -27.63
CA THR A 102 -14.96 11.79 -27.15
C THR A 102 -16.23 11.11 -27.68
N LYS A 103 -17.39 11.41 -27.07
CA LYS A 103 -18.70 10.92 -27.55
C LYS A 103 -18.99 11.28 -29.03
N THR A 104 -18.26 12.23 -29.58
CA THR A 104 -18.35 12.67 -30.96
C THR A 104 -17.30 12.08 -31.89
N GLY A 105 -16.56 11.06 -31.44
CA GLY A 105 -15.51 10.37 -32.20
C GLY A 105 -14.19 11.13 -32.36
N ARG A 106 -14.03 12.28 -31.69
CA ARG A 106 -12.77 13.05 -31.73
C ARG A 106 -11.76 12.49 -30.73
N LYS A 107 -10.56 12.18 -31.19
CA LYS A 107 -9.43 11.83 -30.33
C LYS A 107 -8.92 13.07 -29.60
N LYS A 108 -8.72 12.97 -28.30
CA LYS A 108 -8.12 13.99 -27.44
C LYS A 108 -7.11 13.34 -26.51
N LYS A 109 -6.01 14.04 -26.22
CA LYS A 109 -5.02 13.62 -25.23
C LYS A 109 -5.53 13.96 -23.82
N ARG A 110 -5.31 13.07 -22.84
CA ARG A 110 -5.60 13.37 -21.44
C ARG A 110 -4.56 14.34 -20.89
N ASN A 111 -4.97 15.16 -19.92
CA ASN A 111 -4.09 16.14 -19.30
C ASN A 111 -3.25 15.56 -18.15
N SER A 112 -3.56 14.34 -17.70
CA SER A 112 -2.89 13.71 -16.58
C SER A 112 -2.74 12.22 -16.82
N VAL A 113 -1.65 11.66 -16.33
CA VAL A 113 -1.39 10.22 -16.27
C VAL A 113 -2.18 9.57 -15.14
N ILE A 114 -2.48 10.33 -14.07
CA ILE A 114 -3.32 9.88 -12.98
C ILE A 114 -4.78 10.11 -13.37
N GLY A 115 -5.54 9.02 -13.48
CA GLY A 115 -6.95 9.06 -13.80
C GLY A 115 -7.85 9.08 -12.57
N ILE A 116 -9.09 9.50 -12.75
CA ILE A 116 -10.07 9.63 -11.68
C ILE A 116 -11.39 9.05 -12.13
N LEU A 117 -12.05 8.27 -11.24
CA LEU A 117 -13.43 7.83 -11.42
C LEU A 117 -14.26 8.13 -10.18
N HIS A 118 -15.16 9.11 -10.31
CA HIS A 118 -16.19 9.36 -9.30
C HIS A 118 -17.45 10.00 -9.93
N GLY A 119 -18.62 9.52 -9.53
CA GLY A 119 -19.89 10.01 -10.08
C GLY A 119 -19.89 9.98 -11.62
N ASN A 120 -20.09 11.13 -12.24
CA ASN A 120 -20.07 11.27 -13.71
C ASN A 120 -18.67 11.53 -14.31
N LYS A 121 -17.66 11.76 -13.47
CA LYS A 121 -16.29 12.01 -13.94
C LYS A 121 -15.56 10.70 -14.14
N ASN A 122 -15.24 10.39 -15.39
CA ASN A 122 -14.45 9.22 -15.76
C ASN A 122 -13.26 9.66 -16.63
N THR A 123 -12.10 9.70 -16.01
CA THR A 123 -10.83 10.01 -16.68
C THR A 123 -9.80 8.89 -16.52
N LEU A 124 -10.25 7.66 -16.30
CA LEU A 124 -9.36 6.50 -16.11
C LEU A 124 -8.36 6.40 -17.25
N THR A 125 -7.09 6.25 -16.89
CA THR A 125 -5.98 6.14 -17.82
C THR A 125 -5.54 4.68 -18.02
N GLY A 126 -5.77 3.83 -17.03
CA GLY A 126 -5.23 2.46 -17.00
C GLY A 126 -3.77 2.39 -16.54
N ILE A 127 -3.19 3.53 -16.09
CA ILE A 127 -1.80 3.64 -15.61
C ILE A 127 -1.80 3.70 -14.08
N ILE A 128 -2.20 4.84 -13.51
CA ILE A 128 -2.48 4.98 -12.08
C ILE A 128 -3.82 5.67 -11.96
N ASP A 129 -4.78 4.99 -11.38
CA ASP A 129 -6.14 5.48 -11.30
C ASP A 129 -6.67 5.47 -9.87
N VAL A 130 -7.40 6.54 -9.52
CA VAL A 130 -8.06 6.70 -8.22
C VAL A 130 -9.57 6.65 -8.44
N ALA A 131 -10.23 5.69 -7.84
CA ALA A 131 -11.65 5.45 -8.07
C ALA A 131 -12.44 5.31 -6.77
N MET A 132 -13.65 5.87 -6.78
CA MET A 132 -14.65 5.57 -5.75
C MET A 132 -15.18 4.15 -5.93
N VAL A 133 -15.24 3.37 -4.85
CA VAL A 133 -15.82 2.02 -4.85
C VAL A 133 -17.22 2.01 -5.49
N GLY A 134 -18.10 2.93 -5.07
CA GLY A 134 -19.44 3.03 -5.64
C GLY A 134 -19.50 3.43 -7.12
N SER A 135 -18.41 3.98 -7.69
CA SER A 135 -18.33 4.31 -9.11
C SER A 135 -17.75 3.17 -9.95
N MET A 136 -16.98 2.30 -9.33
CA MET A 136 -16.51 1.05 -9.95
C MET A 136 -17.62 -0.01 -10.01
N TYR A 137 -18.62 0.11 -9.15
CA TYR A 137 -19.80 -0.75 -9.13
C TYR A 137 -21.07 0.11 -9.17
N SER A 138 -21.81 0.06 -10.26
CA SER A 138 -23.03 0.84 -10.45
C SER A 138 -24.11 0.01 -11.13
N ARG A 139 -25.34 0.07 -10.59
CA ARG A 139 -26.53 -0.59 -11.15
C ARG A 139 -26.35 -2.09 -11.39
N GLY A 140 -25.70 -2.79 -10.46
CA GLY A 140 -25.45 -4.24 -10.56
C GLY A 140 -24.35 -4.63 -11.56
N LYS A 141 -23.61 -3.67 -12.12
CA LYS A 141 -22.53 -3.92 -13.06
C LYS A 141 -21.20 -3.38 -12.55
N PHE A 142 -20.17 -4.18 -12.72
CA PHE A 142 -18.79 -3.78 -12.45
C PHE A 142 -18.20 -3.05 -13.65
N ASN A 143 -17.32 -2.10 -13.40
CA ASN A 143 -16.47 -1.54 -14.44
C ASN A 143 -15.44 -2.60 -14.84
N GLU A 144 -15.48 -3.06 -16.10
CA GLU A 144 -14.64 -4.15 -16.61
C GLU A 144 -13.13 -3.88 -16.48
N ARG A 145 -12.75 -2.60 -16.44
CA ARG A 145 -11.34 -2.20 -16.25
C ARG A 145 -10.74 -2.66 -14.92
N ILE A 146 -11.55 -3.07 -13.93
CA ILE A 146 -11.04 -3.53 -12.65
C ILE A 146 -10.06 -4.70 -12.79
N ASN A 147 -10.23 -5.54 -13.80
CA ASN A 147 -9.40 -6.71 -14.05
C ASN A 147 -8.19 -6.43 -14.95
N SER A 148 -7.92 -5.18 -15.33
CA SER A 148 -6.75 -4.82 -16.14
C SER A 148 -5.58 -4.28 -15.33
N TYR A 149 -5.73 -4.14 -13.99
CA TYR A 149 -4.68 -3.63 -13.12
C TYR A 149 -3.89 -4.77 -12.49
N GLY A 150 -2.57 -4.61 -12.45
CA GLY A 150 -1.67 -5.54 -11.76
C GLY A 150 -1.62 -5.32 -10.26
N MET A 151 -1.98 -4.10 -9.80
CA MET A 151 -2.05 -3.78 -8.39
C MET A 151 -3.34 -3.04 -8.04
N VAL A 152 -3.95 -3.42 -6.91
CA VAL A 152 -5.08 -2.72 -6.32
C VAL A 152 -4.78 -2.36 -4.88
N ILE A 153 -5.01 -1.11 -4.51
CA ILE A 153 -4.87 -0.60 -3.15
C ILE A 153 -6.23 -0.12 -2.66
N MET A 154 -6.68 -0.60 -1.51
CA MET A 154 -7.91 -0.11 -0.87
C MET A 154 -7.57 0.72 0.36
N ASP A 155 -7.87 2.02 0.29
CA ASP A 155 -7.78 2.89 1.47
C ASP A 155 -9.02 2.74 2.36
N GLU A 156 -8.81 2.98 3.66
CA GLU A 156 -9.80 2.72 4.72
C GLU A 156 -10.43 1.33 4.57
N CYS A 157 -9.57 0.31 4.42
CA CYS A 157 -9.97 -1.07 4.12
C CYS A 157 -10.87 -1.72 5.19
N HIS A 158 -11.14 -1.05 6.32
CA HIS A 158 -12.17 -1.49 7.26
C HIS A 158 -13.57 -1.47 6.64
N HIS A 159 -13.76 -0.77 5.52
CA HIS A 159 -14.99 -0.79 4.71
C HIS A 159 -15.06 -1.97 3.72
N ALA A 160 -14.01 -2.79 3.59
CA ALA A 160 -13.98 -3.92 2.65
C ALA A 160 -15.10 -4.94 2.90
N ALA A 161 -15.58 -5.04 4.14
CA ALA A 161 -16.69 -5.91 4.52
C ALA A 161 -18.09 -5.33 4.22
N SER A 162 -18.21 -4.14 3.63
CA SER A 162 -19.50 -3.66 3.11
C SER A 162 -19.89 -4.42 1.84
N ASN A 163 -21.20 -4.62 1.61
CA ASN A 163 -21.68 -5.44 0.49
C ASN A 163 -21.06 -5.02 -0.85
N THR A 164 -21.12 -3.73 -1.19
CA THR A 164 -20.57 -3.22 -2.45
C THR A 164 -19.05 -3.43 -2.56
N SER A 165 -18.30 -3.16 -1.48
CA SER A 165 -16.85 -3.36 -1.47
C SER A 165 -16.48 -4.83 -1.57
N MET A 166 -17.19 -5.69 -0.86
CA MET A 166 -16.96 -7.13 -0.85
C MET A 166 -17.19 -7.71 -2.26
N GLU A 167 -18.33 -7.40 -2.88
CA GLU A 167 -18.62 -7.84 -4.25
C GLU A 167 -17.58 -7.34 -5.27
N LEU A 168 -17.14 -6.08 -5.13
CA LEU A 168 -16.11 -5.50 -5.99
C LEU A 168 -14.76 -6.22 -5.80
N LEU A 169 -14.32 -6.39 -4.55
CA LEU A 169 -13.04 -7.01 -4.24
C LEU A 169 -12.97 -8.48 -4.65
N GLN A 170 -14.09 -9.22 -4.59
CA GLN A 170 -14.18 -10.60 -5.08
C GLN A 170 -13.99 -10.74 -6.60
N LYS A 171 -14.15 -9.65 -7.35
CA LYS A 171 -13.93 -9.63 -8.81
C LYS A 171 -12.52 -9.22 -9.21
N ILE A 172 -11.73 -8.74 -8.25
CA ILE A 172 -10.34 -8.34 -8.50
C ILE A 172 -9.48 -9.58 -8.73
N ASN A 173 -8.80 -9.62 -9.87
CA ASN A 173 -7.83 -10.65 -10.21
C ASN A 173 -6.38 -10.13 -10.21
N ALA A 174 -6.13 -8.95 -9.66
CA ALA A 174 -4.81 -8.34 -9.61
C ALA A 174 -3.81 -9.20 -8.82
N LYS A 175 -2.57 -9.26 -9.30
CA LYS A 175 -1.48 -9.97 -8.61
C LYS A 175 -1.16 -9.36 -7.25
N TYR A 176 -1.23 -8.03 -7.14
CA TYR A 176 -0.91 -7.31 -5.91
C TYR A 176 -2.16 -6.63 -5.35
N VAL A 177 -2.53 -6.99 -4.12
CA VAL A 177 -3.72 -6.44 -3.46
C VAL A 177 -3.38 -6.00 -2.05
N TYR A 178 -3.46 -4.70 -1.77
CA TYR A 178 -3.12 -4.15 -0.46
C TYR A 178 -4.26 -3.35 0.13
N GLY A 179 -4.48 -3.51 1.44
CA GLY A 179 -5.39 -2.69 2.22
C GLY A 179 -4.65 -1.80 3.21
N VAL A 180 -5.08 -0.57 3.36
CA VAL A 180 -4.54 0.33 4.39
C VAL A 180 -5.67 0.89 5.24
N SER A 181 -5.48 0.95 6.56
CA SER A 181 -6.47 1.55 7.48
C SER A 181 -5.82 1.92 8.82
N ALA A 182 -6.41 2.90 9.49
CA ALA A 182 -6.04 3.21 10.87
C ALA A 182 -6.53 2.15 11.85
N THR A 183 -7.67 1.53 11.55
CA THR A 183 -8.38 0.57 12.41
C THR A 183 -8.96 -0.57 11.58
N PRO A 184 -8.13 -1.52 11.09
CA PRO A 184 -8.65 -2.64 10.31
C PRO A 184 -9.50 -3.59 11.15
N LYS A 185 -9.38 -3.51 12.47
CA LYS A 185 -10.16 -4.33 13.40
C LYS A 185 -11.54 -3.72 13.61
N ARG A 186 -12.59 -4.49 13.38
CA ARG A 186 -13.99 -4.12 13.58
C ARG A 186 -14.56 -4.82 14.83
N GLY A 187 -15.47 -4.15 15.52
CA GLY A 187 -16.15 -4.72 16.69
C GLY A 187 -17.20 -5.78 16.36
N ASP A 188 -17.58 -5.92 15.08
CA ASP A 188 -18.60 -6.84 14.58
C ASP A 188 -18.02 -8.17 14.05
N SER A 189 -16.76 -8.46 14.30
CA SER A 189 -16.03 -9.67 13.83
C SER A 189 -15.92 -9.80 12.31
N LEU A 190 -16.28 -8.78 11.54
CA LEU A 190 -16.15 -8.75 10.07
C LEU A 190 -14.71 -8.48 9.60
N ASP A 191 -13.78 -8.28 10.52
CA ASP A 191 -12.35 -8.18 10.21
C ASP A 191 -11.80 -9.42 9.50
N ARG A 192 -12.36 -10.60 9.73
CA ARG A 192 -12.02 -11.83 8.99
C ARG A 192 -12.26 -11.68 7.49
N ILE A 193 -13.35 -11.03 7.10
CA ILE A 193 -13.68 -10.78 5.69
C ILE A 193 -12.63 -9.86 5.06
N ILE A 194 -12.18 -8.83 5.78
CA ILE A 194 -11.13 -7.94 5.31
C ILE A 194 -9.86 -8.72 4.97
N TYR A 195 -9.44 -9.62 5.88
CA TYR A 195 -8.24 -10.43 5.67
C TYR A 195 -8.40 -11.53 4.61
N MET A 196 -9.63 -12.03 4.39
CA MET A 196 -9.92 -12.97 3.30
C MET A 196 -9.82 -12.29 1.92
N LEU A 197 -10.21 -11.00 1.82
CA LEU A 197 -10.25 -10.26 0.57
C LEU A 197 -8.92 -9.57 0.22
N LEU A 198 -8.19 -9.09 1.22
CA LEU A 198 -7.02 -8.23 1.05
C LEU A 198 -5.72 -8.86 1.56
N GLY A 199 -5.80 -10.10 2.08
CA GLY A 199 -4.68 -10.77 2.71
C GLY A 199 -4.50 -10.41 4.20
N PRO A 200 -3.60 -11.11 4.89
CA PRO A 200 -3.41 -10.95 6.33
C PRO A 200 -2.78 -9.60 6.70
N LEU A 201 -2.90 -9.26 7.99
CA LEU A 201 -2.22 -8.09 8.56
C LEU A 201 -0.70 -8.29 8.52
N ARG A 202 -0.01 -7.57 7.63
CA ARG A 202 1.44 -7.67 7.45
C ARG A 202 2.22 -6.76 8.37
N HIS A 203 1.67 -5.59 8.67
CA HIS A 203 2.30 -4.65 9.60
C HIS A 203 1.26 -3.87 10.40
N ARG A 204 1.54 -3.68 11.70
CA ARG A 204 0.74 -2.84 12.60
C ARG A 204 1.63 -1.88 13.36
N LEU A 205 1.32 -0.60 13.25
CA LEU A 205 1.96 0.42 14.08
C LEU A 205 1.20 0.57 15.41
N CYS A 206 1.83 0.21 16.53
CA CYS A 206 1.24 0.36 17.85
C CYS A 206 1.11 1.84 18.26
N LYS A 207 0.07 2.16 19.04
CA LYS A 207 -0.20 3.54 19.54
C LYS A 207 0.94 4.12 20.39
N GLN A 208 1.70 3.28 21.07
CA GLN A 208 2.82 3.68 21.96
C GLN A 208 3.89 4.53 21.26
N TRP A 209 4.09 4.37 19.95
CA TRP A 209 5.08 5.16 19.20
C TRP A 209 4.70 6.64 19.01
N ARG A 210 3.40 6.98 19.07
CA ARG A 210 2.97 8.40 18.98
C ARG A 210 3.42 9.23 20.17
N ASP A 211 3.46 8.63 21.35
CA ASP A 211 3.82 9.33 22.58
C ASP A 211 5.33 9.51 22.70
N VAL A 212 6.11 8.56 22.21
CA VAL A 212 7.58 8.64 22.15
C VAL A 212 8.02 9.72 21.15
N SER A 213 7.46 9.74 19.95
CA SER A 213 7.81 10.75 18.92
C SER A 213 7.41 12.18 19.33
N ARG A 214 6.31 12.36 20.10
CA ARG A 214 5.91 13.64 20.65
C ARG A 214 6.79 14.10 21.83
N LYS A 215 7.30 13.17 22.62
CA LYS A 215 8.23 13.47 23.73
C LYS A 215 9.64 13.79 23.22
N GLN A 216 10.10 13.13 22.14
CA GLN A 216 11.42 13.40 21.53
C GLN A 216 11.53 14.77 20.86
N GLY A 217 10.41 15.40 20.46
CA GLY A 217 10.40 16.80 20.00
C GLY A 217 10.64 17.81 21.11
N LYS A 218 10.73 17.39 22.39
CA LYS A 218 10.92 18.26 23.57
C LYS A 218 12.15 17.94 24.41
N GLU A 219 12.80 16.80 24.21
CA GLU A 219 14.01 16.42 24.99
C GLU A 219 15.05 15.80 24.04
N ASN A 220 16.21 16.42 23.99
CA ASN A 220 17.38 15.92 23.27
C ASN A 220 17.81 14.53 23.77
N GLY A 221 17.79 13.55 22.88
CA GLY A 221 18.67 12.41 22.82
C GLY A 221 18.50 11.32 23.91
N THR A 222 18.47 10.10 23.49
CA THR A 222 18.89 8.86 24.16
C THR A 222 17.83 7.89 24.69
N VAL A 223 16.54 8.04 24.52
CA VAL A 223 15.55 7.06 25.06
C VAL A 223 14.75 6.27 23.99
N GLY A 224 15.12 6.36 22.72
CA GLY A 224 14.33 5.75 21.61
C GLY A 224 14.56 4.26 21.32
N LEU A 225 15.53 3.61 21.99
CA LEU A 225 16.01 2.25 21.60
C LEU A 225 15.39 1.08 22.39
N LEU A 226 14.62 1.33 23.41
CA LEU A 226 14.25 0.30 24.39
C LEU A 226 13.05 -0.59 24.03
N HIS A 227 12.36 -0.38 22.90
CA HIS A 227 11.23 -1.23 22.48
C HIS A 227 11.21 -1.55 20.97
N MET A 228 12.35 -1.56 20.33
CA MET A 228 12.46 -2.12 18.98
C MET A 228 12.66 -3.64 19.10
N ASP A 229 11.92 -4.39 18.29
CA ASP A 229 12.21 -5.80 18.06
C ASP A 229 13.69 -5.91 17.61
N ILE A 230 14.48 -6.66 18.36
CA ILE A 230 15.92 -6.84 18.11
C ILE A 230 16.17 -7.31 16.67
N SER A 231 15.27 -8.10 16.11
CA SER A 231 15.33 -8.56 14.72
C SER A 231 15.22 -7.39 13.71
N ALA A 232 14.41 -6.39 14.00
CA ALA A 232 14.25 -5.19 13.16
C ALA A 232 15.49 -4.27 13.26
N ILE A 233 16.09 -4.16 14.45
CA ILE A 233 17.33 -3.40 14.65
C ILE A 233 18.50 -4.06 13.91
N VAL A 234 18.62 -5.37 14.01
CA VAL A 234 19.67 -6.15 13.33
C VAL A 234 19.51 -6.08 11.82
N ALA A 235 18.28 -6.18 11.29
CA ALA A 235 18.02 -6.06 9.86
C ALA A 235 18.35 -4.64 9.33
N TRP A 236 18.05 -3.60 10.10
CA TRP A 236 18.41 -2.22 9.78
C TRP A 236 19.92 -1.97 9.81
N LEU A 237 20.61 -2.45 10.84
CA LEU A 237 22.06 -2.34 10.96
C LEU A 237 22.80 -3.12 9.85
N ASN A 238 22.27 -4.26 9.43
CA ASN A 238 22.85 -5.05 8.33
C ASN A 238 22.64 -4.40 6.96
N ARG A 239 21.63 -3.55 6.82
CA ARG A 239 21.30 -2.85 5.56
C ARG A 239 22.04 -1.52 5.43
N MET A 240 22.33 -0.86 6.56
CA MET A 240 23.30 0.21 6.57
C MET A 240 24.66 -0.41 6.31
N ASP A 241 25.09 -0.36 5.04
CA ASP A 241 26.47 -0.65 4.65
C ASP A 241 27.36 0.45 5.23
N ILE A 242 27.52 0.41 6.55
CA ILE A 242 28.53 1.17 7.27
C ILE A 242 29.81 0.52 6.84
N LYS A 243 30.34 0.95 5.67
CA LYS A 243 31.72 0.71 5.27
C LYS A 243 32.57 0.97 6.50
N ARG A 244 33.01 -0.11 7.10
CA ARG A 244 33.94 -0.11 8.20
C ARG A 244 35.11 0.82 7.91
N LYS A 245 35.05 2.01 8.42
CA LYS A 245 36.25 2.79 8.70
C LYS A 245 36.51 2.63 10.18
N ASN A 246 37.57 1.87 10.45
CA ASN A 246 38.25 1.69 11.73
C ASN A 246 37.55 0.81 12.80
N ASP A 247 37.96 -0.41 12.84
CA ASP A 247 38.27 -1.34 13.96
C ASP A 247 37.91 -0.84 15.37
N ARG A 248 36.63 -0.82 15.71
CA ARG A 248 36.14 -1.04 17.07
C ARG A 248 34.80 -1.75 16.99
N ILE A 249 34.86 -3.07 17.04
CA ILE A 249 33.67 -3.90 17.27
C ILE A 249 33.25 -3.63 18.72
N ILE A 250 32.13 -2.94 18.91
CA ILE A 250 31.47 -2.92 20.22
C ILE A 250 30.75 -4.27 20.35
N HIS A 251 31.35 -5.18 21.07
CA HIS A 251 30.72 -6.43 21.48
C HIS A 251 29.61 -6.12 22.50
N TRP A 252 28.34 -6.22 22.07
CA TRP A 252 27.16 -6.13 22.94
C TRP A 252 26.86 -7.46 23.64
N THR A 253 27.84 -8.15 24.19
CA THR A 253 27.63 -9.44 24.85
C THR A 253 27.35 -9.35 26.34
N HIS A 254 27.32 -8.19 26.95
CA HIS A 254 27.02 -8.05 28.38
C HIS A 254 26.16 -6.80 28.66
N LEU A 255 24.86 -6.93 28.49
CA LEU A 255 23.91 -6.15 29.28
C LEU A 255 23.27 -7.11 30.28
N PRO A 256 23.40 -6.87 31.60
CA PRO A 256 22.74 -7.70 32.59
C PRO A 256 21.24 -7.54 32.48
N LEU A 257 20.54 -8.65 32.29
CA LEU A 257 19.10 -8.77 32.49
C LEU A 257 18.84 -8.57 34.00
N HIS A 258 18.54 -7.36 34.43
CA HIS A 258 17.92 -7.13 35.72
C HIS A 258 16.71 -6.23 35.55
N LEU A 259 15.54 -6.89 35.81
CA LEU A 259 14.18 -6.43 36.14
C LEU A 259 13.37 -5.80 35.00
#